data_32777ab41267aea08393f7f6ff773e78
#
_entry.id   32777ab41267aea08393f7f6ff773e78
#
_cell.length_a   1.000
_cell.length_b   1.000
_cell.length_c   1.000
_cell.angle_alpha   90.00
_cell.angle_beta   90.00
_cell.angle_gamma   90.00
#
_symmetry.space_group_name_H-M   'P 1'
#
loop_
_entity.id
_entity.type
_entity.pdbx_description
1 polymer ?
#
loop_
_entity_poly.entity_id
_entity_poly.type
_entity_poly.pdbx_seq_one_letter_code
_entity_poly.pdbx_strand_id
1 'polypeptide(L)'
;MGAAISSIDQALWDIKGKIAGLPVYQLLGGASREGVMVYGHANGTTIEDTVKVALDYQAQGYKAIRLQCGVPGMASTYGVSKDKYFYEPADADLPTENIWNTSKYLRIVPELFKAAREAL
;
A
#
# COMPACT_ATOMS: atom_id res chain seq x y z
N MET A 1 -21.26 -5.86 -2.97
CA MET A 1 -22.30 -4.88 -3.35
C MET A 1 -21.80 -3.43 -3.21
N GLY A 2 -21.12 -3.04 -2.14
CA GLY A 2 -20.63 -1.67 -1.91
C GLY A 2 -19.71 -1.11 -3.01
N ALA A 3 -18.75 -1.91 -3.51
CA ALA A 3 -17.79 -1.45 -4.53
C ALA A 3 -18.48 -1.07 -5.86
N ALA A 4 -19.46 -1.83 -6.30
CA ALA A 4 -20.20 -1.54 -7.54
C ALA A 4 -21.02 -0.24 -7.42
N ILE A 5 -21.69 -0.05 -6.28
CA ILE A 5 -22.44 1.20 -6.00
C ILE A 5 -21.49 2.39 -5.96
N SER A 6 -20.36 2.27 -5.24
CA SER A 6 -19.34 3.32 -5.14
C SER A 6 -18.75 3.68 -6.51
N SER A 7 -18.52 2.71 -7.39
CA SER A 7 -18.00 2.99 -8.73
C SER A 7 -18.98 3.79 -9.58
N ILE A 8 -20.28 3.48 -9.51
CA ILE A 8 -21.32 4.23 -10.21
C ILE A 8 -21.46 5.64 -9.63
N ASP A 9 -21.46 5.77 -8.32
CA ASP A 9 -21.55 7.07 -7.63
C ASP A 9 -20.38 7.98 -8.03
N GLN A 10 -19.14 7.47 -8.02
CA GLN A 10 -17.98 8.23 -8.47
C GLN A 10 -18.09 8.67 -9.94
N ALA A 11 -18.58 7.79 -10.82
CA ALA A 11 -18.79 8.14 -12.22
C ALA A 11 -19.83 9.25 -12.39
N LEU A 12 -20.91 9.23 -11.62
CA LEU A 12 -21.94 10.27 -11.66
C LEU A 12 -21.41 11.62 -11.16
N TRP A 13 -20.60 11.62 -10.11
CA TRP A 13 -19.93 12.84 -9.63
C TRP A 13 -18.95 13.41 -10.66
N ASP A 14 -18.18 12.55 -11.35
CA ASP A 14 -17.27 12.97 -12.40
C ASP A 14 -18.01 13.60 -13.59
N ILE A 15 -19.10 12.97 -14.04
CA ILE A 15 -20.00 13.52 -15.09
C ILE A 15 -20.55 14.88 -14.66
N LYS A 16 -21.05 14.99 -13.44
CA LYS A 16 -21.58 16.25 -12.91
C LYS A 16 -20.52 17.36 -12.87
N GLY A 17 -19.29 17.02 -12.46
CA GLY A 17 -18.17 17.94 -12.48
C GLY A 17 -17.84 18.42 -13.89
N LYS A 18 -17.79 17.51 -14.85
CA LYS A 18 -17.54 17.83 -16.27
C LYS A 18 -18.62 18.72 -16.88
N ILE A 19 -19.89 18.46 -16.59
CA ILE A 19 -21.02 19.29 -17.05
C ILE A 19 -20.94 20.71 -16.44
N ALA A 20 -20.58 20.81 -15.16
CA ALA A 20 -20.46 22.09 -14.46
C ALA A 20 -19.16 22.86 -14.78
N GLY A 21 -18.19 22.22 -15.46
CA GLY A 21 -16.86 22.79 -15.65
C GLY A 21 -16.04 22.97 -14.38
N LEU A 22 -16.36 22.18 -13.34
CA LEU A 22 -15.77 22.28 -12.01
C LEU A 22 -15.17 20.92 -11.57
N PRO A 23 -14.04 20.93 -10.85
CA PRO A 23 -13.57 19.71 -10.21
C PRO A 23 -14.52 19.25 -9.11
N VAL A 24 -14.65 17.94 -8.91
CA VAL A 24 -15.61 17.34 -7.99
C VAL A 24 -15.51 17.91 -6.57
N TYR A 25 -14.30 18.18 -6.09
CA TYR A 25 -14.13 18.73 -4.74
C TYR A 25 -14.81 20.09 -4.55
N GLN A 26 -14.93 20.90 -5.61
CA GLN A 26 -15.67 22.17 -5.55
C GLN A 26 -17.16 21.95 -5.44
N LEU A 27 -17.69 20.91 -6.08
CA LEU A 27 -19.10 20.53 -5.94
C LEU A 27 -19.42 20.00 -4.52
N LEU A 28 -18.42 19.51 -3.81
CA LEU A 28 -18.52 18.95 -2.46
C LEU A 28 -18.22 19.99 -1.35
N GLY A 29 -18.12 21.27 -1.69
CA GLY A 29 -17.92 22.33 -0.69
C GLY A 29 -16.56 23.05 -0.75
N GLY A 30 -15.72 22.72 -1.74
CA GLY A 30 -14.42 23.36 -1.96
C GLY A 30 -13.25 22.66 -1.27
N ALA A 31 -12.06 23.23 -1.47
CA ALA A 31 -10.83 22.72 -0.88
C ALA A 31 -10.70 23.17 0.58
N SER A 32 -10.53 22.21 1.49
CA SER A 32 -10.23 22.49 2.89
C SER A 32 -8.72 22.73 3.14
N ARG A 33 -7.88 22.40 2.16
CA ARG A 33 -6.41 22.54 2.18
C ARG A 33 -5.85 22.53 0.77
N GLU A 34 -4.66 23.06 0.59
CA GLU A 34 -3.99 23.10 -0.71
C GLU A 34 -3.37 21.74 -1.12
N GLY A 35 -3.05 20.91 -0.15
CA GLY A 35 -2.48 19.59 -0.39
C GLY A 35 -2.77 18.61 0.75
N VAL A 36 -2.63 17.34 0.44
CA VAL A 36 -2.76 16.24 1.41
C VAL A 36 -1.43 15.50 1.46
N MET A 37 -0.91 15.30 2.67
CA MET A 37 0.26 14.46 2.85
C MET A 37 -0.08 13.01 2.45
N VAL A 38 0.72 12.47 1.55
CA VAL A 38 0.63 11.07 1.13
C VAL A 38 1.82 10.28 1.68
N TYR A 39 1.71 8.97 1.73
CA TYR A 39 2.80 8.09 2.10
C TYR A 39 3.24 7.22 0.94
N GLY A 40 4.54 6.89 0.90
CA GLY A 40 5.10 5.88 0.03
C GLY A 40 4.84 4.47 0.59
N HIS A 41 4.67 3.49 -0.29
CA HIS A 41 4.42 2.10 0.11
C HIS A 41 5.63 1.25 -0.28
N ALA A 42 6.61 1.15 0.61
CA ALA A 42 7.83 0.38 0.39
C ALA A 42 7.59 -1.10 0.65
N ASN A 43 7.47 -1.87 -0.43
CA ASN A 43 7.31 -3.31 -0.42
C ASN A 43 8.62 -3.98 -0.81
N GLY A 44 8.96 -5.06 -0.13
CA GLY A 44 10.13 -5.87 -0.48
C GLY A 44 9.97 -7.32 -0.02
N THR A 45 10.67 -8.24 -0.68
CA THR A 45 10.71 -9.65 -0.27
C THR A 45 11.67 -9.87 0.89
N THR A 46 12.68 -9.01 1.03
CA THR A 46 13.65 -9.00 2.13
C THR A 46 13.63 -7.65 2.84
N ILE A 47 14.30 -7.57 3.99
CA ILE A 47 14.49 -6.30 4.72
C ILE A 47 15.27 -5.32 3.85
N GLU A 48 16.34 -5.78 3.20
CA GLU A 48 17.20 -4.98 2.35
C GLU A 48 16.43 -4.37 1.18
N ASP A 49 15.62 -5.18 0.49
CA ASP A 49 14.77 -4.72 -0.61
C ASP A 49 13.79 -3.65 -0.14
N THR A 50 13.15 -3.90 1.00
CA THR A 50 12.17 -2.96 1.58
C THR A 50 12.83 -1.63 1.95
N VAL A 51 14.00 -1.67 2.58
CA VAL A 51 14.77 -0.47 2.95
C VAL A 51 15.23 0.29 1.72
N LYS A 52 15.68 -0.39 0.67
CA LYS A 52 16.05 0.24 -0.60
C LYS A 52 14.86 1.01 -1.20
N VAL A 53 13.70 0.40 -1.28
CA VAL A 53 12.49 1.08 -1.79
C VAL A 53 12.09 2.24 -0.89
N ALA A 54 12.28 2.12 0.42
CA ALA A 54 12.03 3.23 1.35
C ALA A 54 12.96 4.42 1.11
N LEU A 55 14.24 4.18 0.86
CA LEU A 55 15.21 5.22 0.48
C LEU A 55 14.83 5.90 -0.84
N ASP A 56 14.35 5.15 -1.82
CA ASP A 56 13.87 5.72 -3.09
C ASP A 56 12.67 6.65 -2.87
N TYR A 57 11.73 6.29 -2.00
CA TYR A 57 10.62 7.18 -1.63
C TYR A 57 11.09 8.41 -0.85
N GLN A 58 12.06 8.25 0.07
CA GLN A 58 12.64 9.38 0.78
C GLN A 58 13.30 10.37 -0.19
N ALA A 59 14.06 9.84 -1.16
CA ALA A 59 14.71 10.67 -2.20
C ALA A 59 13.70 11.42 -3.08
N GLN A 60 12.50 10.87 -3.28
CA GLN A 60 11.38 11.52 -3.97
C GLN A 60 10.67 12.57 -3.10
N GLY A 61 11.05 12.72 -1.83
CA GLY A 61 10.49 13.72 -0.91
C GLY A 61 9.31 13.23 -0.06
N TYR A 62 8.98 11.95 -0.06
CA TYR A 62 7.95 11.41 0.82
C TYR A 62 8.36 11.56 2.29
N LYS A 63 7.46 12.11 3.11
CA LYS A 63 7.67 12.34 4.55
C LYS A 63 7.16 11.20 5.42
N ALA A 64 6.31 10.35 4.86
CA ALA A 64 5.78 9.17 5.51
C ALA A 64 5.97 7.97 4.58
N ILE A 65 6.44 6.86 5.11
CA ILE A 65 6.71 5.64 4.33
C ILE A 65 6.16 4.46 5.12
N ARG A 66 5.29 3.69 4.48
CA ARG A 66 4.82 2.41 5.00
C ARG A 66 5.79 1.32 4.57
N LEU A 67 6.27 0.55 5.53
CA LEU A 67 7.15 -0.59 5.26
C LEU A 67 6.34 -1.90 5.24
N GLN A 68 6.57 -2.72 4.23
CA GLN A 68 5.97 -4.05 4.12
C GLN A 68 7.00 -5.02 3.56
N CYS A 69 7.43 -5.97 4.40
CA CYS A 69 8.48 -6.93 4.08
C CYS A 69 7.92 -8.35 4.04
N GLY A 70 8.46 -9.18 3.18
CA GLY A 70 8.26 -10.62 3.22
C GLY A 70 8.72 -11.21 4.55
N VAL A 71 8.03 -12.27 4.99
CA VAL A 71 8.37 -12.97 6.24
C VAL A 71 9.09 -14.26 5.88
N PRO A 72 10.36 -14.46 6.34
CA PRO A 72 11.11 -15.67 6.04
C PRO A 72 10.37 -16.95 6.44
N GLY A 73 10.32 -17.91 5.53
CA GLY A 73 9.63 -19.19 5.72
C GLY A 73 8.10 -19.10 5.64
N MET A 74 7.57 -18.02 5.04
CA MET A 74 6.20 -17.92 4.60
C MET A 74 6.19 -17.70 3.08
N ALA A 75 5.36 -18.44 2.35
CA ALA A 75 5.36 -18.43 0.89
C ALA A 75 4.88 -17.09 0.31
N SER A 76 3.95 -16.46 0.96
CA SER A 76 3.42 -15.15 0.57
C SER A 76 2.99 -14.36 1.79
N THR A 77 3.26 -13.07 1.79
CA THR A 77 2.63 -12.09 2.67
C THR A 77 1.78 -11.16 1.83
N TYR A 78 0.67 -10.70 2.39
CA TYR A 78 -0.23 -9.75 1.74
C TYR A 78 0.56 -8.61 1.07
N GLY A 79 0.36 -8.43 -0.23
CA GLY A 79 0.97 -7.36 -1.02
C GLY A 79 2.46 -7.56 -1.35
N VAL A 80 3.07 -8.70 -1.01
CA VAL A 80 4.46 -9.02 -1.36
C VAL A 80 4.49 -10.33 -2.13
N SER A 81 4.70 -10.26 -3.43
CA SER A 81 4.88 -11.40 -4.31
C SER A 81 6.11 -11.15 -5.19
N LYS A 82 6.82 -12.21 -5.55
CA LYS A 82 8.02 -12.11 -6.38
C LYS A 82 7.76 -11.48 -7.75
N ASP A 83 6.57 -11.69 -8.29
CA ASP A 83 6.26 -11.36 -9.68
C ASP A 83 5.03 -10.44 -9.85
N LYS A 84 4.35 -10.07 -8.75
CA LYS A 84 3.13 -9.27 -8.81
C LYS A 84 3.08 -8.27 -7.65
N TYR A 85 2.76 -7.03 -8.00
CA TYR A 85 2.61 -5.93 -7.03
C TYR A 85 1.23 -5.90 -6.34
N PHE A 86 0.36 -6.86 -6.65
CA PHE A 86 -1.02 -6.88 -6.19
C PHE A 86 -1.34 -8.11 -5.36
N TYR A 87 -2.39 -8.00 -4.56
CA TYR A 87 -2.99 -9.09 -3.81
C TYR A 87 -3.25 -10.29 -4.72
N GLU A 88 -2.68 -11.43 -4.35
CA GLU A 88 -3.01 -12.71 -4.94
C GLU A 88 -4.03 -13.42 -4.06
N PRO A 89 -5.14 -13.91 -4.61
CA PRO A 89 -6.00 -14.82 -3.87
C PRO A 89 -5.19 -16.07 -3.48
N ALA A 90 -5.51 -16.66 -2.33
CA ALA A 90 -4.91 -17.91 -1.92
C ALA A 90 -5.09 -18.97 -3.01
N ASP A 91 -4.00 -19.60 -3.42
CA ASP A 91 -4.05 -20.72 -4.35
C ASP A 91 -4.66 -21.93 -3.63
N ALA A 92 -5.69 -22.51 -4.21
CA ALA A 92 -6.36 -23.68 -3.66
C ALA A 92 -5.42 -24.90 -3.55
N ASP A 93 -4.36 -24.94 -4.33
CA ASP A 93 -3.39 -26.02 -4.36
C ASP A 93 -2.29 -25.91 -3.28
N LEU A 94 -2.23 -24.80 -2.55
CA LEU A 94 -1.20 -24.54 -1.54
C LEU A 94 -1.76 -24.13 -0.18
N PRO A 95 -2.71 -24.85 0.42
CA PRO A 95 -3.40 -24.40 1.63
C PRO A 95 -2.50 -24.28 2.86
N THR A 96 -1.42 -25.03 2.95
CA THR A 96 -0.52 -25.06 4.12
C THR A 96 0.55 -23.98 4.08
N GLU A 97 0.97 -23.54 2.92
CA GLU A 97 2.03 -22.55 2.74
C GLU A 97 1.54 -21.10 2.94
N ASN A 98 0.24 -20.90 2.81
CA ASN A 98 -0.41 -19.61 2.99
C ASN A 98 -0.93 -19.35 4.41
N ILE A 99 -0.63 -20.24 5.35
CA ILE A 99 -1.03 -20.05 6.74
C ILE A 99 -0.20 -18.91 7.36
N TRP A 100 -0.91 -17.86 7.79
CA TRP A 100 -0.32 -16.77 8.53
C TRP A 100 0.31 -17.25 9.84
N ASN A 101 1.56 -16.90 10.08
CA ASN A 101 2.27 -17.20 11.30
C ASN A 101 2.64 -15.91 12.05
N THR A 102 1.82 -15.56 13.04
CA THR A 102 2.00 -14.34 13.82
C THR A 102 3.35 -14.30 14.56
N SER A 103 3.84 -15.44 15.06
CA SER A 103 5.13 -15.48 15.77
C SER A 103 6.32 -15.18 14.86
N LYS A 104 6.28 -15.62 13.60
CA LYS A 104 7.31 -15.27 12.61
C LYS A 104 7.23 -13.78 12.27
N TYR A 105 6.03 -13.27 12.04
CA TYR A 105 5.80 -11.86 11.75
C TYR A 105 6.30 -10.94 12.87
N LEU A 106 5.97 -11.25 14.13
CA LEU A 106 6.40 -10.45 15.28
C LEU A 106 7.92 -10.44 15.50
N ARG A 107 8.66 -11.39 14.94
CA ARG A 107 10.11 -11.39 14.99
C ARG A 107 10.72 -10.48 13.94
N ILE A 108 10.19 -10.51 12.70
CA ILE A 108 10.76 -9.75 11.59
C ILE A 108 10.48 -8.25 11.67
N VAL A 109 9.32 -7.84 12.24
CA VAL A 109 8.92 -6.44 12.27
C VAL A 109 9.90 -5.53 13.02
N PRO A 110 10.38 -5.87 14.22
CA PRO A 110 11.38 -5.06 14.92
C PRO A 110 12.70 -4.93 14.15
N GLU A 111 13.13 -6.00 13.48
CA GLU A 111 14.37 -6.00 12.68
C GLU A 111 14.21 -5.09 11.45
N LEU A 112 13.08 -5.18 10.76
CA LEU A 112 12.76 -4.30 9.64
C LEU A 112 12.77 -2.82 10.05
N PHE A 113 12.09 -2.47 11.14
CA PHE A 113 12.04 -1.08 11.59
C PHE A 113 13.39 -0.58 12.11
N LYS A 114 14.20 -1.46 12.72
CA LYS A 114 15.56 -1.11 13.12
C LYS A 114 16.41 -0.79 11.88
N ALA A 115 16.44 -1.67 10.89
CA ALA A 115 17.20 -1.47 9.66
C ALA A 115 16.75 -0.21 8.91
N ALA A 116 15.44 0.02 8.80
CA ALA A 116 14.92 1.22 8.17
C ALA A 116 15.30 2.50 8.91
N ARG A 117 15.25 2.49 10.25
CA ARG A 117 15.64 3.67 11.07
C ARG A 117 17.13 3.98 11.00
N GLU A 118 17.98 2.98 10.82
CA GLU A 118 19.41 3.14 10.65
C GLU A 118 19.78 3.69 9.26
N ALA A 119 18.93 3.45 8.26
CA ALA A 119 19.16 3.84 6.87
C ALA A 119 18.53 5.19 6.48
N LEU A 120 17.39 5.56 7.07
CA LEU A 120 16.59 6.77 6.78
C LEU A 120 16.96 7.93 7.72
#